data_84025bfab7aff67abbfcddeaf5711d1c
#
_entry.id   84025bfab7aff67abbfcddeaf5711d1c
#
_cell.length_a   1.000
_cell.length_b   1.000
_cell.length_c   1.000
_cell.angle_alpha   90.00
_cell.angle_beta   90.00
_cell.angle_gamma   90.00
#
_symmetry.space_group_name_H-M   'P 1'
#
loop_
_entity.id
_entity.type
_entity.pdbx_description
1 polymer ?
#
loop_
_entity_poly.entity_id
_entity_poly.type
_entity_poly.pdbx_seq_one_letter_code
_entity_poly.pdbx_strand_id
1 'polypeptide(L)'
;PHGQLIHHHIPIVKKVARDFNAVLIKGRSNSLCPSRLKRALAETGDLFTTTEAGELSRLLEWSQTTQDGTLSDLPFSPSMKVWSMVCSESHACTPRKCGPGSNCWYQAARRRVAEADVVVMNHTLFFTLLSSFEEALPDDCNFLFPRDFVILDEAHTIENIAAKAFGIHVSESNMRFELSRLHNPKTRKGFFSLLGEREGMERVINTLGAVDGFFRAVEQRCKFSNFAREFRVREPDFVADTLSQELLRIAKIAERAGDTAKNENTKSEGHDLGHRRAYIAGRPRAWRGQEEDEHVDWAERSGGEQRTLALHSAPVDVSPKLREIFFQPGKASVLNSATLSVGDDTELRWFRRRMGAEESYAACIESPFDFKKQMRLY
;
A
#
# COMPACT_ATOMS: atom_id res chain seq x y z
N PRO A 1 -18.36 3.25 -1.82
CA PRO A 1 -18.97 2.09 -1.17
C PRO A 1 -18.77 2.10 0.36
N HIS A 2 -17.54 2.20 0.90
CA HIS A 2 -17.28 2.08 2.36
C HIS A 2 -17.94 3.20 3.21
N GLY A 3 -17.98 4.43 2.70
CA GLY A 3 -18.70 5.52 3.34
C GLY A 3 -20.20 5.25 3.41
N GLN A 4 -20.77 4.67 2.35
CA GLN A 4 -22.17 4.27 2.30
C GLN A 4 -22.49 3.21 3.36
N LEU A 5 -21.60 2.21 3.53
CA LEU A 5 -21.75 1.18 4.55
C LEU A 5 -21.80 1.80 5.96
N ILE A 6 -20.85 2.67 6.28
CA ILE A 6 -20.75 3.31 7.62
C ILE A 6 -21.91 4.29 7.87
N HIS A 7 -22.24 5.13 6.89
CA HIS A 7 -23.18 6.24 7.12
C HIS A 7 -24.65 5.89 6.86
N HIS A 8 -24.94 4.82 6.08
CA HIS A 8 -26.31 4.45 5.73
C HIS A 8 -26.69 3.05 6.23
N HIS A 9 -25.87 2.04 5.95
CA HIS A 9 -26.27 0.65 6.24
C HIS A 9 -26.07 0.27 7.72
N ILE A 10 -24.94 0.59 8.30
CA ILE A 10 -24.67 0.30 9.73
C ILE A 10 -25.70 0.93 10.67
N PRO A 11 -26.12 2.21 10.50
CA PRO A 11 -27.20 2.78 11.30
C PRO A 11 -28.53 2.04 11.20
N ILE A 12 -28.83 1.44 10.05
CA ILE A 12 -30.04 0.63 9.88
C ILE A 12 -29.89 -0.68 10.66
N VAL A 13 -28.75 -1.35 10.53
CA VAL A 13 -28.48 -2.61 11.26
C VAL A 13 -28.53 -2.40 12.76
N LYS A 14 -28.00 -1.31 13.29
CA LYS A 14 -28.09 -0.94 14.71
C LYS A 14 -29.51 -0.77 15.23
N LYS A 15 -30.49 -0.43 14.37
CA LYS A 15 -31.88 -0.30 14.76
C LYS A 15 -32.60 -1.65 14.92
N VAL A 16 -32.12 -2.70 14.22
CA VAL A 16 -32.72 -4.04 14.24
C VAL A 16 -31.92 -5.05 15.03
N ALA A 17 -30.65 -4.82 15.22
CA ALA A 17 -29.75 -5.60 16.06
C ALA A 17 -29.43 -4.84 17.37
N ARG A 18 -28.61 -5.42 18.23
CA ARG A 18 -28.02 -4.69 19.37
C ARG A 18 -27.12 -3.55 18.90
N ASP A 19 -26.88 -2.56 19.72
CA ASP A 19 -25.90 -1.52 19.45
C ASP A 19 -24.47 -2.11 19.46
N PHE A 20 -23.63 -1.65 18.55
CA PHE A 20 -22.24 -2.08 18.39
C PHE A 20 -21.39 -0.91 17.88
N ASN A 21 -20.09 -0.96 18.17
CA ASN A 21 -19.16 0.06 17.69
C ASN A 21 -18.56 -0.35 16.34
N ALA A 22 -18.78 0.46 15.29
CA ALA A 22 -18.26 0.23 13.95
C ALA A 22 -17.26 1.32 13.56
N VAL A 23 -16.09 0.93 13.08
CA VAL A 23 -15.00 1.84 12.69
C VAL A 23 -14.58 1.59 11.24
N LEU A 24 -14.49 2.68 10.47
CA LEU A 24 -13.86 2.66 9.14
C LEU A 24 -12.38 2.98 9.28
N ILE A 25 -11.54 2.08 8.81
CA ILE A 25 -10.11 2.33 8.68
C ILE A 25 -9.72 2.49 7.20
N LYS A 26 -8.93 3.50 6.92
CA LYS A 26 -8.40 3.78 5.59
C LYS A 26 -6.89 3.62 5.60
N GLY A 27 -6.32 3.34 4.43
CA GLY A 27 -4.88 3.28 4.28
C GLY A 27 -4.20 4.55 4.77
N ARG A 28 -3.02 4.42 5.34
CA ARG A 28 -2.25 5.49 5.99
C ARG A 28 -2.10 6.74 5.12
N SER A 29 -1.79 6.57 3.84
CA SER A 29 -1.66 7.67 2.86
C SER A 29 -2.95 8.46 2.60
N ASN A 30 -4.10 7.97 3.08
CA ASN A 30 -5.35 8.70 3.01
C ASN A 30 -5.55 9.70 4.17
N SER A 31 -4.66 9.73 5.15
CA SER A 31 -4.77 10.59 6.33
C SER A 31 -3.77 11.74 6.28
N LEU A 32 -4.21 12.94 6.59
CA LEU A 32 -3.34 14.09 6.79
C LEU A 32 -2.43 13.87 8.01
N CYS A 33 -1.17 14.24 7.89
CA CYS A 33 -0.23 14.30 9.02
C CYS A 33 0.01 15.74 9.48
N PRO A 34 -0.43 16.14 10.66
CA PRO A 34 -0.26 17.50 11.16
C PRO A 34 1.20 17.96 11.19
N SER A 35 2.12 17.07 11.57
CA SER A 35 3.55 17.39 11.64
C SER A 35 4.14 17.64 10.25
N ARG A 36 3.74 16.84 9.24
CA ARG A 36 4.20 17.03 7.86
C ARG A 36 3.59 18.26 7.22
N LEU A 37 2.32 18.54 7.49
CA LEU A 37 1.68 19.79 7.05
C LEU A 37 2.41 21.01 7.61
N LYS A 38 2.69 21.03 8.91
CA LYS A 38 3.46 22.12 9.57
C LYS A 38 4.83 22.29 8.92
N ARG A 39 5.52 21.20 8.62
CA ARG A 39 6.82 21.24 7.94
C ARG A 39 6.69 21.75 6.51
N ALA A 40 5.74 21.28 5.71
CA ALA A 40 5.51 21.74 4.34
C ALA A 40 5.19 23.24 4.29
N LEU A 41 4.43 23.75 5.25
CA LEU A 41 4.15 25.19 5.39
C LEU A 41 5.41 26.00 5.72
N ALA A 42 6.29 25.48 6.56
CA ALA A 42 7.56 26.15 6.88
C ALA A 42 8.54 26.17 5.69
N GLU A 43 8.44 25.22 4.77
CA GLU A 43 9.33 25.07 3.61
C GLU A 43 8.66 25.56 2.30
N THR A 44 7.56 26.32 2.39
CA THR A 44 6.74 26.72 1.23
C THR A 44 7.52 27.46 0.17
N GLY A 45 8.38 28.39 0.56
CA GLY A 45 9.15 29.22 -0.38
C GLY A 45 10.19 28.45 -1.22
N ASP A 46 10.63 27.28 -0.74
CA ASP A 46 11.71 26.51 -1.38
C ASP A 46 11.22 25.32 -2.22
N LEU A 47 10.00 24.83 -1.96
CA LEU A 47 9.53 23.54 -2.49
C LEU A 47 8.27 23.63 -3.34
N PHE A 48 7.51 24.70 -3.23
CA PHE A 48 6.16 24.79 -3.78
C PHE A 48 5.99 26.02 -4.68
N THR A 49 5.17 25.89 -5.71
CA THR A 49 4.70 27.02 -6.51
C THR A 49 3.64 27.82 -5.75
N THR A 50 3.30 29.00 -6.21
CA THR A 50 2.26 29.85 -5.61
C THR A 50 0.90 29.13 -5.50
N THR A 51 0.54 28.34 -6.53
CA THR A 51 -0.69 27.53 -6.53
C THR A 51 -0.64 26.42 -5.46
N GLU A 52 0.48 25.70 -5.38
CA GLU A 52 0.68 24.63 -4.39
C GLU A 52 0.74 25.19 -2.95
N ALA A 53 1.28 26.39 -2.78
CA ALA A 53 1.26 27.11 -1.50
C ALA A 53 -0.18 27.47 -1.08
N GLY A 54 -1.02 27.86 -2.04
CA GLY A 54 -2.46 28.07 -1.83
C GLY A 54 -3.19 26.78 -1.41
N GLU A 55 -2.85 25.64 -2.01
CA GLU A 55 -3.39 24.33 -1.58
C GLU A 55 -3.00 23.99 -0.14
N LEU A 56 -1.73 24.24 0.26
CA LEU A 56 -1.25 24.03 1.62
C LEU A 56 -2.00 24.88 2.65
N SER A 57 -2.28 26.14 2.31
CA SER A 57 -3.07 27.05 3.19
C SER A 57 -4.50 26.54 3.37
N ARG A 58 -5.15 26.09 2.28
CA ARG A 58 -6.49 25.46 2.35
C ARG A 58 -6.50 24.16 3.16
N LEU A 59 -5.44 23.34 3.07
CA LEU A 59 -5.27 22.15 3.88
C LEU A 59 -5.11 22.51 5.37
N LEU A 60 -4.43 23.58 5.69
CA LEU A 60 -4.30 24.06 7.07
C LEU A 60 -5.66 24.49 7.64
N GLU A 61 -6.42 25.28 6.91
CA GLU A 61 -7.77 25.72 7.31
C GLU A 61 -8.71 24.52 7.52
N TRP A 62 -8.74 23.59 6.57
CA TRP A 62 -9.53 22.37 6.68
C TRP A 62 -9.09 21.49 7.85
N SER A 63 -7.79 21.43 8.15
CA SER A 63 -7.27 20.64 9.26
C SER A 63 -7.78 21.09 10.65
N GLN A 64 -8.30 22.32 10.75
CA GLN A 64 -8.88 22.85 12.00
C GLN A 64 -10.35 22.44 12.19
N THR A 65 -11.02 22.01 11.12
CA THR A 65 -12.45 21.70 11.13
C THR A 65 -12.78 20.22 10.92
N THR A 66 -11.87 19.48 10.26
CA THR A 66 -12.08 18.04 9.99
C THR A 66 -12.06 17.20 11.25
N GLN A 67 -12.93 16.19 11.31
CA GLN A 67 -12.98 15.22 12.40
C GLN A 67 -12.15 13.97 12.11
N ASP A 68 -12.09 13.52 10.86
CA ASP A 68 -11.40 12.28 10.48
C ASP A 68 -10.06 12.51 9.76
N GLY A 69 -9.81 13.72 9.27
CA GLY A 69 -8.55 14.12 8.63
C GLY A 69 -8.21 13.32 7.39
N THR A 70 -9.20 12.76 6.69
CA THR A 70 -8.96 11.89 5.53
C THR A 70 -9.19 12.60 4.21
N LEU A 71 -8.43 12.19 3.17
CA LEU A 71 -8.56 12.73 1.81
C LEU A 71 -9.99 12.69 1.27
N SER A 72 -10.79 11.69 1.66
CA SER A 72 -12.18 11.57 1.22
C SER A 72 -13.15 12.54 1.91
N ASP A 73 -12.73 13.16 3.03
CA ASP A 73 -13.48 14.20 3.76
C ASP A 73 -13.10 15.61 3.27
N LEU A 74 -12.06 15.69 2.44
CA LEU A 74 -11.56 16.96 1.95
C LEU A 74 -12.51 17.55 0.88
N PRO A 75 -12.96 18.81 1.00
CA PRO A 75 -13.93 19.42 0.09
C PRO A 75 -13.34 19.82 -1.27
N PHE A 76 -12.06 19.54 -1.51
CA PHE A 76 -11.38 19.78 -2.77
C PHE A 76 -10.33 18.69 -3.03
N SER A 77 -9.87 18.57 -4.28
CA SER A 77 -8.82 17.61 -4.66
C SER A 77 -7.48 18.33 -4.70
N PRO A 78 -6.57 18.06 -3.73
CA PRO A 78 -5.22 18.62 -3.78
C PRO A 78 -4.41 17.96 -4.90
N SER A 79 -3.37 18.63 -5.38
CA SER A 79 -2.42 18.03 -6.30
C SER A 79 -1.73 16.82 -5.63
N MET A 80 -1.39 15.80 -6.43
CA MET A 80 -0.70 14.61 -5.92
C MET A 80 0.62 14.97 -5.23
N LYS A 81 1.33 15.98 -5.75
CA LYS A 81 2.57 16.46 -5.15
C LYS A 81 2.34 17.01 -3.74
N VAL A 82 1.38 17.93 -3.58
CA VAL A 82 1.06 18.51 -2.28
C VAL A 82 0.58 17.43 -1.30
N TRP A 83 -0.37 16.58 -1.72
CA TRP A 83 -0.87 15.53 -0.84
C TRP A 83 0.22 14.55 -0.39
N SER A 84 1.11 14.11 -1.28
CA SER A 84 2.21 13.21 -0.94
C SER A 84 3.20 13.81 0.08
N MET A 85 3.32 15.14 0.13
CA MET A 85 4.18 15.83 1.08
C MET A 85 3.55 15.97 2.48
N VAL A 86 2.22 15.90 2.59
CA VAL A 86 1.51 16.13 3.86
C VAL A 86 0.77 14.92 4.41
N CYS A 87 0.55 13.88 3.62
CA CYS A 87 -0.13 12.65 4.09
C CYS A 87 0.72 11.87 5.09
N SER A 88 0.07 11.00 5.85
CA SER A 88 0.75 10.10 6.79
C SER A 88 1.56 9.04 6.07
N GLU A 89 2.75 8.74 6.57
CA GLU A 89 3.66 7.74 6.04
C GLU A 89 4.17 6.78 7.14
N SER A 90 4.53 5.54 6.75
CA SER A 90 4.89 4.49 7.71
C SER A 90 6.02 4.87 8.66
N HIS A 91 7.08 5.46 8.12
CA HIS A 91 8.26 5.88 8.89
C HIS A 91 8.05 7.17 9.72
N ALA A 92 7.07 8.02 9.35
CA ALA A 92 6.77 9.25 10.09
C ALA A 92 5.70 9.05 11.18
N CYS A 93 4.87 8.00 11.04
CA CYS A 93 3.73 7.73 11.91
C CYS A 93 3.98 6.53 12.82
N THR A 94 4.73 6.72 13.89
CA THR A 94 4.91 5.70 14.92
C THR A 94 4.08 6.05 16.18
N PRO A 95 3.65 5.05 16.98
CA PRO A 95 2.98 5.29 18.25
C PRO A 95 3.81 6.16 19.21
N ARG A 96 5.14 6.09 19.13
CA ARG A 96 6.04 6.92 19.93
C ARG A 96 6.01 8.38 19.50
N LYS A 97 6.01 8.67 18.19
CA LYS A 97 5.96 10.05 17.64
C LYS A 97 4.56 10.66 17.72
N CYS A 98 3.54 9.84 17.60
CA CYS A 98 2.14 10.24 17.51
C CYS A 98 1.30 9.58 18.61
N GLY A 99 1.77 9.63 19.85
CA GLY A 99 1.11 9.06 21.03
C GLY A 99 -0.27 9.67 21.35
N PRO A 100 -0.91 9.25 22.45
CA PRO A 100 -2.29 9.66 22.79
C PRO A 100 -2.52 11.17 22.85
N GLY A 101 -1.50 11.95 23.18
CA GLY A 101 -1.58 13.43 23.23
C GLY A 101 -1.36 14.12 21.88
N SER A 102 -1.13 13.39 20.78
CA SER A 102 -0.97 13.98 19.46
C SER A 102 -2.32 14.10 18.73
N ASN A 103 -2.50 15.19 17.98
CA ASN A 103 -3.66 15.36 17.09
C ASN A 103 -3.53 14.55 15.78
N CYS A 104 -3.01 13.31 15.85
CA CYS A 104 -2.82 12.45 14.71
C CYS A 104 -4.09 11.66 14.41
N TRP A 105 -4.81 12.00 13.34
CA TRP A 105 -6.04 11.31 12.92
C TRP A 105 -5.81 9.82 12.62
N TYR A 106 -4.71 9.47 11.97
CA TYR A 106 -4.39 8.09 11.67
C TYR A 106 -4.24 7.25 12.94
N GLN A 107 -3.47 7.73 13.93
CA GLN A 107 -3.32 7.02 15.21
C GLN A 107 -4.61 7.02 16.03
N ALA A 108 -5.41 8.08 15.94
CA ALA A 108 -6.73 8.12 16.57
C ALA A 108 -7.67 7.08 15.96
N ALA A 109 -7.68 6.93 14.63
CA ALA A 109 -8.46 5.88 13.96
C ALA A 109 -7.99 4.48 14.39
N ARG A 110 -6.69 4.23 14.47
CA ARG A 110 -6.15 2.93 14.95
C ARG A 110 -6.54 2.59 16.39
N ARG A 111 -6.51 3.56 17.29
CA ARG A 111 -6.95 3.33 18.69
C ARG A 111 -8.42 2.92 18.74
N ARG A 112 -9.29 3.55 17.92
CA ARG A 112 -10.71 3.18 17.85
C ARG A 112 -10.94 1.77 17.33
N VAL A 113 -10.04 1.24 16.49
CA VAL A 113 -10.12 -0.15 15.99
C VAL A 113 -9.99 -1.17 17.13
N ALA A 114 -9.15 -0.93 18.12
CA ALA A 114 -8.97 -1.83 19.26
C ALA A 114 -10.23 -1.98 20.13
N GLU A 115 -11.14 -1.00 20.06
CA GLU A 115 -12.40 -0.97 20.83
C GLU A 115 -13.63 -1.24 19.93
N ALA A 116 -13.42 -1.57 18.65
CA ALA A 116 -14.49 -1.76 17.69
C ALA A 116 -15.01 -3.21 17.69
N ASP A 117 -16.33 -3.34 17.63
CA ASP A 117 -16.99 -4.63 17.35
C ASP A 117 -16.95 -4.97 15.85
N VAL A 118 -16.97 -3.95 14.99
CA VAL A 118 -16.93 -4.09 13.53
C VAL A 118 -15.90 -3.14 12.95
N VAL A 119 -14.96 -3.68 12.17
CA VAL A 119 -13.96 -2.89 11.43
C VAL A 119 -14.24 -3.00 9.93
N VAL A 120 -14.41 -1.85 9.28
CA VAL A 120 -14.62 -1.76 7.84
C VAL A 120 -13.35 -1.25 7.19
N MET A 121 -12.88 -1.95 6.14
CA MET A 121 -11.73 -1.54 5.34
C MET A 121 -11.84 -2.06 3.91
N ASN A 122 -11.03 -1.55 2.98
CA ASN A 122 -10.97 -2.11 1.64
C ASN A 122 -10.04 -3.33 1.58
N HIS A 123 -10.24 -4.18 0.57
CA HIS A 123 -9.45 -5.41 0.37
C HIS A 123 -7.96 -5.12 0.23
N THR A 124 -7.57 -4.07 -0.48
CA THR A 124 -6.15 -3.71 -0.64
C THR A 124 -5.48 -3.45 0.71
N LEU A 125 -6.12 -2.66 1.59
CA LEU A 125 -5.59 -2.41 2.93
C LEU A 125 -5.54 -3.71 3.74
N PHE A 126 -6.60 -4.51 3.68
CA PHE A 126 -6.69 -5.77 4.38
C PHE A 126 -5.54 -6.71 4.01
N PHE A 127 -5.34 -6.98 2.73
CA PHE A 127 -4.24 -7.84 2.26
C PHE A 127 -2.86 -7.22 2.45
N THR A 128 -2.71 -5.90 2.38
CA THR A 128 -1.45 -5.22 2.73
C THR A 128 -1.09 -5.42 4.20
N LEU A 129 -2.07 -5.36 5.09
CA LEU A 129 -1.85 -5.63 6.50
C LEU A 129 -1.50 -7.11 6.73
N LEU A 130 -2.16 -8.03 6.06
CA LEU A 130 -1.85 -9.47 6.15
C LEU A 130 -0.46 -9.81 5.62
N SER A 131 -0.04 -9.29 4.48
CA SER A 131 1.31 -9.52 3.95
C SER A 131 2.41 -8.93 4.83
N SER A 132 2.12 -7.87 5.58
CA SER A 132 3.05 -7.29 6.56
C SER A 132 3.25 -8.17 7.80
N PHE A 133 2.34 -9.09 8.10
CA PHE A 133 2.51 -10.07 9.19
C PHE A 133 3.67 -11.04 8.94
N GLU A 134 3.89 -11.42 7.70
CA GLU A 134 4.98 -12.33 7.33
C GLU A 134 6.36 -11.67 7.39
N GLU A 135 6.40 -10.35 7.29
CA GLU A 135 7.64 -9.55 7.22
C GLU A 135 7.97 -8.83 8.54
N ALA A 136 7.29 -9.19 9.65
CA ALA A 136 7.57 -8.78 11.03
C ALA A 136 7.83 -7.29 11.28
N LEU A 137 6.77 -6.50 11.36
CA LEU A 137 6.75 -5.33 12.23
C LEU A 137 5.70 -5.57 13.32
N PRO A 138 6.10 -5.95 14.55
CA PRO A 138 5.21 -6.41 15.62
C PRO A 138 4.14 -5.39 16.04
N ASP A 139 4.38 -4.10 15.83
CA ASP A 139 3.52 -3.05 16.37
C ASP A 139 2.35 -2.62 15.46
N ASP A 140 2.36 -3.00 14.17
CA ASP A 140 1.38 -2.46 13.22
C ASP A 140 0.15 -3.34 12.98
N CYS A 141 0.18 -4.63 13.32
CA CYS A 141 -0.82 -5.61 12.90
C CYS A 141 -1.53 -6.39 14.00
N ASN A 142 -1.25 -6.16 15.27
CA ASN A 142 -1.82 -6.91 16.41
C ASN A 142 -3.36 -6.82 16.55
N PHE A 143 -4.04 -6.11 15.66
CA PHE A 143 -5.49 -5.96 15.71
C PHE A 143 -6.25 -6.77 14.66
N LEU A 144 -5.54 -7.49 13.76
CA LEU A 144 -6.17 -8.34 12.74
C LEU A 144 -5.89 -9.82 13.06
N PHE A 145 -6.90 -10.55 13.53
CA PHE A 145 -6.90 -12.01 13.73
C PHE A 145 -6.14 -12.57 14.97
N PRO A 146 -6.52 -13.67 15.55
CA PRO A 146 -6.82 -14.95 14.90
C PRO A 146 -8.25 -15.50 15.13
N ARG A 147 -9.18 -14.75 15.72
CA ARG A 147 -10.52 -15.24 16.10
C ARG A 147 -11.66 -14.42 15.51
N ASP A 148 -11.36 -13.51 14.58
CA ASP A 148 -12.36 -12.62 14.03
C ASP A 148 -13.16 -13.29 12.90
N PHE A 149 -14.40 -12.89 12.77
CA PHE A 149 -15.26 -13.22 11.64
C PHE A 149 -15.00 -12.23 10.50
N VAL A 150 -14.78 -12.73 9.29
CA VAL A 150 -14.45 -11.88 8.13
C VAL A 150 -15.55 -11.94 7.10
N ILE A 151 -16.04 -10.79 6.66
CA ILE A 151 -16.95 -10.65 5.53
C ILE A 151 -16.22 -9.97 4.39
N LEU A 152 -16.09 -10.66 3.27
CA LEU A 152 -15.46 -10.17 2.05
C LEU A 152 -16.54 -9.89 1.01
N ASP A 153 -16.95 -8.63 0.91
CA ASP A 153 -17.90 -8.17 -0.10
C ASP A 153 -17.19 -7.95 -1.44
N GLU A 154 -17.89 -8.07 -2.56
CA GLU A 154 -17.33 -8.07 -3.92
C GLU A 154 -16.14 -9.04 -4.07
N ALA A 155 -16.34 -10.26 -3.57
CA ALA A 155 -15.30 -11.28 -3.45
C ALA A 155 -14.68 -11.69 -4.80
N HIS A 156 -15.31 -11.39 -5.93
CA HIS A 156 -14.75 -11.59 -7.27
C HIS A 156 -13.43 -10.85 -7.51
N THR A 157 -13.11 -9.80 -6.70
CA THR A 157 -11.88 -9.02 -6.83
C THR A 157 -10.71 -9.57 -6.01
N ILE A 158 -10.98 -10.48 -5.08
CA ILE A 158 -10.03 -10.90 -4.05
C ILE A 158 -8.80 -11.57 -4.66
N GLU A 159 -8.99 -12.49 -5.59
CA GLU A 159 -7.88 -13.20 -6.23
C GLU A 159 -6.83 -12.24 -6.79
N ASN A 160 -7.26 -11.25 -7.55
CA ASN A 160 -6.37 -10.26 -8.15
C ASN A 160 -5.68 -9.36 -7.10
N ILE A 161 -6.39 -9.00 -6.05
CA ILE A 161 -5.85 -8.15 -4.98
C ILE A 161 -4.85 -8.95 -4.14
N ALA A 162 -5.17 -10.20 -3.80
CA ALA A 162 -4.30 -11.09 -3.08
C ALA A 162 -3.01 -11.41 -3.86
N ALA A 163 -3.11 -11.71 -5.15
CA ALA A 163 -1.96 -11.94 -6.02
C ALA A 163 -1.00 -10.73 -6.04
N LYS A 164 -1.54 -9.52 -6.07
CA LYS A 164 -0.73 -8.30 -5.99
C LYS A 164 -0.11 -8.08 -4.61
N ALA A 165 -0.84 -8.40 -3.55
CA ALA A 165 -0.38 -8.19 -2.18
C ALA A 165 0.71 -9.18 -1.76
N PHE A 166 0.59 -10.45 -2.18
CA PHE A 166 1.58 -11.50 -1.93
C PHE A 166 2.71 -11.53 -2.95
N GLY A 167 2.60 -10.70 -3.99
CA GLY A 167 3.60 -10.59 -5.04
C GLY A 167 4.68 -9.56 -4.76
N ILE A 168 5.64 -9.50 -5.67
CA ILE A 168 6.71 -8.50 -5.67
C ILE A 168 6.32 -7.37 -6.63
N HIS A 169 6.47 -6.13 -6.18
CA HIS A 169 6.35 -4.96 -7.01
C HIS A 169 7.53 -4.02 -6.78
N VAL A 170 8.27 -3.71 -7.85
CA VAL A 170 9.42 -2.82 -7.82
C VAL A 170 9.30 -1.82 -8.97
N SER A 171 9.16 -0.53 -8.69
CA SER A 171 9.11 0.49 -9.73
C SER A 171 10.29 1.45 -9.66
N GLU A 172 10.77 1.87 -10.83
CA GLU A 172 11.83 2.85 -10.98
C GLU A 172 11.51 4.15 -10.24
N SER A 173 10.31 4.67 -10.44
CA SER A 173 9.84 5.91 -9.80
C SER A 173 9.83 5.82 -8.27
N ASN A 174 9.39 4.69 -7.72
CA ASN A 174 9.39 4.48 -6.27
C ASN A 174 10.81 4.37 -5.71
N MET A 175 11.71 3.66 -6.39
CA MET A 175 13.11 3.60 -5.97
C MET A 175 13.77 4.97 -5.96
N ARG A 176 13.58 5.76 -7.02
CA ARG A 176 14.10 7.13 -7.10
C ARG A 176 13.52 8.02 -6.00
N PHE A 177 12.22 7.92 -5.75
CA PHE A 177 11.56 8.66 -4.68
C PHE A 177 12.17 8.32 -3.31
N GLU A 178 12.32 7.04 -3.03
CA GLU A 178 12.87 6.56 -1.77
C GLU A 178 14.34 6.97 -1.55
N LEU A 179 15.16 6.93 -2.59
CA LEU A 179 16.54 7.41 -2.53
C LEU A 179 16.61 8.93 -2.37
N SER A 180 15.74 9.67 -3.05
CA SER A 180 15.66 11.14 -2.94
C SER A 180 15.28 11.63 -1.55
N ARG A 181 14.63 10.79 -0.73
CA ARG A 181 14.35 11.10 0.68
C ARG A 181 15.60 11.08 1.54
N LEU A 182 16.57 10.25 1.20
CA LEU A 182 17.88 10.25 1.87
C LEU A 182 18.73 11.45 1.42
N HIS A 183 18.79 11.67 0.12
CA HIS A 183 19.44 12.84 -0.48
C HIS A 183 18.89 13.09 -1.89
N ASN A 184 18.33 14.27 -2.09
CA ASN A 184 17.91 14.73 -3.41
C ASN A 184 19.02 15.65 -3.99
N PRO A 185 19.72 15.23 -5.05
CA PRO A 185 20.83 16.01 -5.60
C PRO A 185 20.40 17.35 -6.22
N LYS A 186 19.14 17.49 -6.66
CA LYS A 186 18.62 18.74 -7.24
C LYS A 186 18.32 19.79 -6.17
N THR A 187 17.65 19.39 -5.09
CA THR A 187 17.25 20.30 -4.02
C THR A 187 18.27 20.36 -2.88
N ARG A 188 19.26 19.44 -2.87
CA ARG A 188 20.26 19.25 -1.81
C ARG A 188 19.64 19.00 -0.43
N LYS A 189 18.40 18.47 -0.38
CA LYS A 189 17.66 18.14 0.84
C LYS A 189 17.53 16.63 1.02
N GLY A 190 17.31 16.20 2.25
CA GLY A 190 17.12 14.81 2.63
C GLY A 190 17.77 14.47 3.96
N PHE A 191 17.58 13.24 4.42
CA PHE A 191 18.07 12.78 5.73
C PHE A 191 19.58 12.92 5.90
N PHE A 192 20.38 12.49 4.90
CA PHE A 192 21.84 12.63 4.95
C PHE A 192 22.30 14.10 4.86
N SER A 193 21.55 14.91 4.11
CA SER A 193 21.84 16.35 4.02
C SER A 193 21.61 17.05 5.36
N LEU A 194 20.56 16.66 6.09
CA LEU A 194 20.25 17.17 7.43
C LEU A 194 21.36 16.84 8.44
N LEU A 195 21.96 15.66 8.32
CA LEU A 195 23.02 15.19 9.21
C LEU A 195 24.44 15.56 8.75
N GLY A 196 24.60 16.09 7.54
CA GLY A 196 25.91 16.33 6.95
C GLY A 196 26.69 15.05 6.59
N GLU A 197 25.99 13.92 6.37
CA GLU A 197 26.56 12.61 6.08
C GLU A 197 26.99 12.53 4.59
N ARG A 198 28.25 12.92 4.32
CA ARG A 198 28.79 13.06 2.96
C ARG A 198 28.86 11.72 2.22
N GLU A 199 29.35 10.66 2.89
CA GLU A 199 29.43 9.31 2.29
C GLU A 199 28.04 8.85 1.83
N GLY A 200 27.02 9.05 2.67
CA GLY A 200 25.64 8.71 2.33
C GLY A 200 25.10 9.50 1.14
N MET A 201 25.37 10.80 1.07
CA MET A 201 24.96 11.65 -0.06
C MET A 201 25.58 11.18 -1.39
N GLU A 202 26.89 10.93 -1.41
CA GLU A 202 27.59 10.43 -2.60
C GLU A 202 27.09 9.06 -3.03
N ARG A 203 26.85 8.17 -2.05
CA ARG A 203 26.34 6.84 -2.31
C ARG A 203 24.94 6.89 -2.93
N VAL A 204 24.08 7.77 -2.45
CA VAL A 204 22.73 7.96 -3.04
C VAL A 204 22.81 8.42 -4.48
N ILE A 205 23.70 9.37 -4.80
CA ILE A 205 23.90 9.85 -6.19
C ILE A 205 24.33 8.68 -7.10
N ASN A 206 25.30 7.90 -6.67
CA ASN A 206 25.79 6.74 -7.42
C ASN A 206 24.69 5.69 -7.60
N THR A 207 23.90 5.43 -6.57
CA THR A 207 22.82 4.44 -6.64
C THR A 207 21.66 4.91 -7.50
N LEU A 208 21.36 6.20 -7.56
CA LEU A 208 20.40 6.74 -8.53
C LEU A 208 20.84 6.45 -9.98
N GLY A 209 22.14 6.59 -10.28
CA GLY A 209 22.70 6.18 -11.57
C GLY A 209 22.62 4.66 -11.82
N ALA A 210 22.82 3.85 -10.77
CA ALA A 210 22.66 2.41 -10.87
C ALA A 210 21.21 1.99 -11.11
N VAL A 211 20.24 2.68 -10.51
CA VAL A 211 18.78 2.48 -10.77
C VAL A 211 18.49 2.74 -12.25
N ASP A 212 19.00 3.85 -12.80
CA ASP A 212 18.84 4.16 -14.22
C ASP A 212 19.43 3.10 -15.12
N GLY A 213 20.63 2.64 -14.79
CA GLY A 213 21.33 1.59 -15.52
C GLY A 213 20.56 0.26 -15.49
N PHE A 214 20.07 -0.13 -14.32
CA PHE A 214 19.32 -1.36 -14.14
C PHE A 214 18.01 -1.37 -14.92
N PHE A 215 17.16 -0.36 -14.76
CA PHE A 215 15.88 -0.29 -15.47
C PHE A 215 16.06 -0.12 -16.98
N ARG A 216 17.09 0.59 -17.42
CA ARG A 216 17.46 0.66 -18.83
C ARG A 216 17.87 -0.72 -19.38
N ALA A 217 18.64 -1.50 -18.63
CA ALA A 217 19.01 -2.85 -19.05
C ALA A 217 17.80 -3.77 -19.15
N VAL A 218 16.84 -3.67 -18.20
CA VAL A 218 15.55 -4.37 -18.31
C VAL A 218 14.81 -3.94 -19.56
N GLU A 219 14.65 -2.64 -19.80
CA GLU A 219 13.91 -2.11 -20.95
C GLU A 219 14.51 -2.55 -22.29
N GLN A 220 15.83 -2.57 -22.40
CA GLN A 220 16.53 -3.03 -23.60
C GLN A 220 16.32 -4.51 -23.90
N ARG A 221 16.22 -5.34 -22.86
CA ARG A 221 15.94 -6.79 -23.02
C ARG A 221 14.46 -7.09 -23.25
N CYS A 222 13.59 -6.25 -22.72
CA CYS A 222 12.15 -6.35 -22.93
C CYS A 222 11.80 -5.85 -24.35
N LYS A 223 11.39 -6.75 -25.22
CA LYS A 223 10.91 -6.39 -26.55
C LYS A 223 9.46 -5.92 -26.49
N PHE A 224 9.24 -4.76 -25.86
CA PHE A 224 7.90 -4.16 -25.84
C PHE A 224 7.44 -3.81 -27.24
N SER A 225 6.24 -4.26 -27.60
CA SER A 225 5.59 -3.80 -28.83
C SER A 225 4.95 -2.42 -28.64
N ASN A 226 4.56 -1.76 -29.72
CA ASN A 226 3.86 -0.48 -29.64
C ASN A 226 2.48 -0.58 -28.93
N PHE A 227 1.91 -1.78 -28.88
CA PHE A 227 0.60 -2.05 -28.28
C PHE A 227 0.67 -2.78 -26.93
N ALA A 228 1.76 -3.52 -26.66
CA ALA A 228 1.92 -4.24 -25.40
C ALA A 228 2.76 -3.43 -24.42
N ARG A 229 2.16 -3.16 -23.25
CA ARG A 229 2.82 -2.48 -22.14
C ARG A 229 3.53 -3.44 -21.19
N GLU A 230 3.26 -4.73 -21.32
CA GLU A 230 3.76 -5.80 -20.46
C GLU A 230 4.68 -6.73 -21.26
N PHE A 231 5.73 -7.19 -20.63
CA PHE A 231 6.66 -8.19 -21.15
C PHE A 231 6.89 -9.26 -20.10
N ARG A 232 6.47 -10.50 -20.37
CA ARG A 232 6.67 -11.64 -19.50
C ARG A 232 8.13 -12.08 -19.50
N VAL A 233 8.75 -12.14 -18.32
CA VAL A 233 10.09 -12.64 -18.10
C VAL A 233 10.01 -14.13 -17.73
N ARG A 234 10.72 -14.98 -18.49
CA ARG A 234 10.65 -16.44 -18.33
C ARG A 234 11.96 -17.07 -17.89
N GLU A 235 13.02 -16.28 -17.89
CA GLU A 235 14.37 -16.76 -17.59
C GLU A 235 14.87 -16.10 -16.33
N PRO A 236 15.39 -16.85 -15.35
CA PRO A 236 16.07 -16.28 -14.22
C PRO A 236 17.32 -15.50 -14.69
N ASP A 237 17.82 -14.63 -13.83
CA ASP A 237 18.97 -13.79 -14.11
C ASP A 237 18.85 -12.94 -15.39
N PHE A 238 17.61 -12.54 -15.70
CA PHE A 238 17.28 -11.75 -16.87
C PHE A 238 18.13 -10.50 -17.05
N VAL A 239 18.54 -9.86 -15.95
CA VAL A 239 19.49 -8.76 -15.92
C VAL A 239 20.45 -8.92 -14.74
N ALA A 240 21.63 -8.29 -14.79
CA ALA A 240 22.58 -8.32 -13.68
C ALA A 240 22.01 -7.53 -12.47
N ASP A 241 22.24 -8.04 -11.26
CA ASP A 241 21.89 -7.33 -10.03
C ASP A 241 22.94 -6.26 -9.72
N THR A 242 22.65 -5.05 -10.10
CA THR A 242 23.47 -3.87 -9.82
C THR A 242 22.96 -3.04 -8.66
N LEU A 243 21.81 -3.43 -8.06
CA LEU A 243 21.09 -2.60 -7.09
C LEU A 243 21.16 -3.11 -5.66
N SER A 244 21.00 -4.41 -5.44
CA SER A 244 20.79 -4.96 -4.10
C SER A 244 21.93 -4.62 -3.15
N GLN A 245 23.19 -4.75 -3.58
CA GLN A 245 24.33 -4.44 -2.73
C GLN A 245 24.44 -2.93 -2.40
N GLU A 246 24.18 -2.07 -3.37
CA GLU A 246 24.24 -0.62 -3.15
C GLU A 246 23.13 -0.16 -2.19
N LEU A 247 21.93 -0.70 -2.34
CA LEU A 247 20.80 -0.42 -1.43
C LEU A 247 21.08 -0.90 0.00
N LEU A 248 21.70 -2.08 0.16
CA LEU A 248 22.11 -2.58 1.47
C LEU A 248 23.20 -1.72 2.11
N ARG A 249 24.16 -1.21 1.33
CA ARG A 249 25.18 -0.28 1.84
C ARG A 249 24.55 1.03 2.32
N ILE A 250 23.63 1.59 1.54
CA ILE A 250 22.86 2.79 1.94
C ILE A 250 22.05 2.53 3.21
N ALA A 251 21.43 1.35 3.34
CA ALA A 251 20.69 0.97 4.54
C ALA A 251 21.56 1.05 5.79
N LYS A 252 22.75 0.45 5.74
CA LYS A 252 23.72 0.48 6.86
C LYS A 252 24.21 1.89 7.19
N ILE A 253 24.43 2.73 6.17
CA ILE A 253 24.82 4.13 6.39
C ILE A 253 23.67 4.90 7.07
N ALA A 254 22.42 4.67 6.66
CA ALA A 254 21.27 5.35 7.26
C ALA A 254 21.07 4.95 8.75
N GLU A 255 21.23 3.67 9.09
CA GLU A 255 21.19 3.19 10.46
C GLU A 255 22.30 3.81 11.31
N ARG A 256 23.56 3.75 10.85
CA ARG A 256 24.71 4.35 11.53
C ARG A 256 24.56 5.86 11.71
N ALA A 257 24.08 6.58 10.69
CA ALA A 257 23.84 8.01 10.78
C ALA A 257 22.70 8.33 11.76
N GLY A 258 21.69 7.46 11.84
CA GLY A 258 20.65 7.52 12.86
C GLY A 258 21.23 7.37 14.26
N ASP A 259 22.09 6.37 14.51
CA ASP A 259 22.70 6.10 15.82
C ASP A 259 23.52 7.29 16.34
N THR A 260 24.17 8.03 15.46
CA THR A 260 24.96 9.22 15.81
C THR A 260 24.13 10.48 16.02
N ALA A 261 22.84 10.45 15.67
CA ALA A 261 21.96 11.61 15.79
C ALA A 261 21.65 11.96 17.25
N LYS A 262 21.71 13.27 17.56
CA LYS A 262 21.43 13.79 18.92
C LYS A 262 19.96 13.74 19.31
N ASN A 263 19.06 13.61 18.35
CA ASN A 263 17.62 13.64 18.55
C ASN A 263 17.02 12.25 18.30
N GLU A 264 16.28 11.72 19.30
CA GLU A 264 15.62 10.41 19.21
C GLU A 264 14.69 10.26 17.99
N ASN A 265 14.04 11.34 17.56
CA ASN A 265 13.24 11.31 16.33
C ASN A 265 14.09 11.07 15.08
N THR A 266 15.25 11.72 15.01
CA THR A 266 16.20 11.54 13.89
C THR A 266 16.86 10.16 13.93
N LYS A 267 17.15 9.65 15.13
CA LYS A 267 17.64 8.30 15.35
C LYS A 267 16.63 7.26 14.83
N SER A 268 15.38 7.34 15.28
CA SER A 268 14.31 6.45 14.81
C SER A 268 14.11 6.56 13.30
N GLU A 269 14.20 7.77 12.72
CA GLU A 269 14.10 7.97 11.29
C GLU A 269 15.23 7.25 10.52
N GLY A 270 16.45 7.30 11.03
CA GLY A 270 17.60 6.61 10.42
C GLY A 270 17.40 5.10 10.37
N HIS A 271 16.96 4.50 11.47
CA HIS A 271 16.63 3.06 11.52
C HIS A 271 15.48 2.70 10.59
N ASP A 272 14.37 3.46 10.62
CA ASP A 272 13.23 3.22 9.73
C ASP A 272 13.62 3.30 8.24
N LEU A 273 14.46 4.27 7.90
CA LEU A 273 15.00 4.43 6.56
C LEU A 273 15.94 3.28 6.18
N GLY A 274 16.77 2.80 7.10
CA GLY A 274 17.67 1.68 6.91
C GLY A 274 16.89 0.38 6.64
N HIS A 275 15.98 0.01 7.53
CA HIS A 275 15.14 -1.17 7.38
C HIS A 275 14.38 -1.19 6.05
N ARG A 276 13.78 -0.07 5.67
CA ARG A 276 13.04 0.04 4.41
C ARG A 276 13.93 -0.17 3.19
N ARG A 277 15.22 0.27 3.20
CA ARG A 277 16.16 0.05 2.08
C ARG A 277 16.65 -1.37 2.05
N ALA A 278 16.89 -1.99 3.19
CA ALA A 278 17.21 -3.41 3.25
C ALA A 278 16.08 -4.26 2.65
N TYR A 279 14.83 -3.95 2.99
CA TYR A 279 13.65 -4.58 2.40
C TYR A 279 13.55 -4.37 0.88
N ILE A 280 13.70 -3.11 0.41
CA ILE A 280 13.67 -2.80 -1.02
C ILE A 280 14.81 -3.49 -1.77
N ALA A 281 15.98 -3.68 -1.15
CA ALA A 281 17.13 -4.34 -1.75
C ALA A 281 16.89 -5.82 -2.07
N GLY A 282 16.09 -6.51 -1.27
CA GLY A 282 15.74 -7.92 -1.52
C GLY A 282 14.86 -8.14 -2.74
N ARG A 283 14.01 -7.18 -3.06
CA ARG A 283 12.98 -7.34 -4.11
C ARG A 283 13.51 -7.48 -5.54
N PRO A 284 14.45 -6.63 -6.05
CA PRO A 284 15.05 -6.85 -7.37
C PRO A 284 15.77 -8.18 -7.49
N ARG A 285 16.43 -8.61 -6.41
CA ARG A 285 17.10 -9.89 -6.34
C ARG A 285 16.11 -11.05 -6.45
N ALA A 286 15.06 -11.05 -5.62
CA ALA A 286 14.03 -12.09 -5.64
C ALA A 286 13.31 -12.15 -7.00
N TRP A 287 12.92 -10.99 -7.57
CA TRP A 287 12.34 -10.94 -8.90
C TRP A 287 13.27 -11.50 -9.99
N ARG A 288 14.55 -11.15 -9.95
CA ARG A 288 15.54 -11.61 -10.91
C ARG A 288 15.81 -13.11 -10.81
N GLY A 289 15.91 -13.60 -9.57
CA GLY A 289 16.19 -15.00 -9.27
C GLY A 289 15.03 -15.94 -9.59
N GLN A 290 13.83 -15.41 -9.75
CA GLN A 290 12.59 -16.20 -9.84
C GLN A 290 12.55 -17.22 -8.70
N GLU A 291 12.88 -16.75 -7.47
CA GLU A 291 13.11 -17.60 -6.29
C GLU A 291 11.81 -18.25 -5.79
N GLU A 292 10.65 -17.73 -6.22
CA GLU A 292 9.33 -18.25 -5.85
C GLU A 292 8.80 -19.20 -6.93
N ASP A 293 8.68 -20.47 -6.59
CA ASP A 293 8.02 -21.44 -7.44
C ASP A 293 6.57 -21.02 -7.72
N GLU A 294 6.06 -21.32 -8.91
CA GLU A 294 4.70 -20.99 -9.34
C GLU A 294 4.36 -19.47 -9.40
N HIS A 295 5.36 -18.62 -9.56
CA HIS A 295 5.14 -17.21 -9.84
C HIS A 295 5.24 -16.87 -11.34
N VAL A 296 4.60 -15.79 -11.71
CA VAL A 296 4.76 -15.16 -13.03
C VAL A 296 5.44 -13.83 -12.85
N ASP A 297 6.55 -13.67 -13.58
CA ASP A 297 7.35 -12.45 -13.57
C ASP A 297 7.15 -11.66 -14.85
N TRP A 298 6.92 -10.37 -14.73
CA TRP A 298 6.81 -9.48 -15.88
C TRP A 298 7.35 -8.09 -15.59
N ALA A 299 7.73 -7.41 -16.66
CA ALA A 299 8.03 -5.99 -16.64
C ALA A 299 6.86 -5.23 -17.27
N GLU A 300 6.43 -4.15 -16.64
CA GLU A 300 5.35 -3.29 -17.11
C GLU A 300 5.89 -1.88 -17.39
N ARG A 301 5.54 -1.33 -18.54
CA ARG A 301 5.86 0.03 -18.93
C ARG A 301 4.61 0.90 -18.81
N SER A 302 4.62 1.83 -17.86
CA SER A 302 3.52 2.76 -17.59
C SER A 302 3.95 4.20 -17.89
N GLY A 303 2.94 5.08 -18.03
CA GLY A 303 3.14 6.51 -18.29
C GLY A 303 3.02 6.88 -19.78
N GLY A 304 2.63 8.14 -20.03
CA GLY A 304 2.56 8.74 -21.38
C GLY A 304 3.92 9.24 -21.83
N GLU A 305 4.18 10.55 -21.69
CA GLU A 305 5.47 11.16 -22.05
C GLU A 305 6.61 10.78 -21.09
N GLN A 306 6.34 10.59 -19.79
CA GLN A 306 7.31 10.08 -18.83
C GLN A 306 7.09 8.58 -18.61
N ARG A 307 7.79 7.79 -19.40
CA ARG A 307 7.75 6.32 -19.29
C ARG A 307 8.46 5.88 -18.02
N THR A 308 7.78 5.11 -17.19
CA THR A 308 8.35 4.45 -16.02
C THR A 308 8.21 2.96 -16.14
N LEU A 309 9.22 2.23 -15.69
CA LEU A 309 9.23 0.78 -15.71
C LEU A 309 8.95 0.24 -14.30
N ALA A 310 8.13 -0.79 -14.24
CA ALA A 310 7.86 -1.54 -13.02
C ALA A 310 8.07 -3.04 -13.27
N LEU A 311 8.57 -3.72 -12.24
CA LEU A 311 8.80 -5.15 -12.21
C LEU A 311 7.79 -5.77 -11.26
N HIS A 312 7.20 -6.85 -11.70
CA HIS A 312 6.17 -7.57 -10.97
C HIS A 312 6.51 -9.05 -10.90
N SER A 313 6.22 -9.66 -9.78
CA SER A 313 6.12 -11.10 -9.61
C SER A 313 4.83 -11.39 -8.87
N ALA A 314 4.03 -12.31 -9.32
CA ALA A 314 2.79 -12.68 -8.66
C ALA A 314 2.56 -14.19 -8.72
N PRO A 315 2.00 -14.79 -7.64
CA PRO A 315 1.65 -16.19 -7.64
C PRO A 315 0.59 -16.48 -8.71
N VAL A 316 0.75 -17.58 -9.41
CA VAL A 316 -0.23 -18.09 -10.41
C VAL A 316 -1.49 -18.57 -9.69
N ASP A 317 -1.30 -19.15 -8.51
CA ASP A 317 -2.37 -19.65 -7.68
C ASP A 317 -2.24 -19.09 -6.25
N VAL A 318 -3.21 -18.29 -5.83
CA VAL A 318 -3.30 -17.73 -4.48
C VAL A 318 -4.12 -18.62 -3.53
N SER A 319 -4.73 -19.69 -4.05
CA SER A 319 -5.66 -20.49 -3.26
C SER A 319 -5.03 -21.19 -2.05
N PRO A 320 -3.77 -21.68 -2.08
CA PRO A 320 -3.14 -22.25 -0.89
C PRO A 320 -3.01 -21.21 0.24
N LYS A 321 -2.60 -19.99 -0.11
CA LYS A 321 -2.44 -18.90 0.84
C LYS A 321 -3.78 -18.43 1.41
N LEU A 322 -4.77 -18.26 0.54
CA LEU A 322 -6.11 -17.88 0.97
C LEU A 322 -6.75 -18.94 1.86
N ARG A 323 -6.53 -20.24 1.57
CA ARG A 323 -6.98 -21.35 2.42
C ARG A 323 -6.37 -21.25 3.82
N GLU A 324 -5.07 -21.00 3.90
CA GLU A 324 -4.38 -20.82 5.18
C GLU A 324 -4.96 -19.65 5.98
N ILE A 325 -5.25 -18.54 5.30
CA ILE A 325 -5.74 -17.32 5.95
C ILE A 325 -7.19 -17.45 6.39
N PHE A 326 -8.09 -17.98 5.55
CA PHE A 326 -9.53 -17.87 5.74
C PHE A 326 -10.26 -19.17 6.07
N PHE A 327 -9.70 -20.32 5.64
CA PHE A 327 -10.46 -21.58 5.64
C PHE A 327 -9.84 -22.67 6.53
N GLN A 328 -9.05 -22.28 7.53
CA GLN A 328 -8.56 -23.21 8.56
C GLN A 328 -9.62 -23.46 9.63
N PRO A 329 -9.58 -24.62 10.31
CA PRO A 329 -10.48 -24.91 11.44
C PRO A 329 -10.46 -23.78 12.48
N GLY A 330 -11.64 -23.36 12.91
CA GLY A 330 -11.81 -22.27 13.88
C GLY A 330 -11.83 -20.87 13.30
N LYS A 331 -11.65 -20.72 11.98
CA LYS A 331 -11.84 -19.44 11.27
C LYS A 331 -13.21 -19.42 10.61
N ALA A 332 -13.87 -18.26 10.68
CA ALA A 332 -15.17 -18.05 10.05
C ALA A 332 -15.10 -16.91 9.05
N SER A 333 -15.46 -17.19 7.79
CA SER A 333 -15.45 -16.20 6.73
C SER A 333 -16.68 -16.33 5.83
N VAL A 334 -17.17 -15.20 5.34
CA VAL A 334 -18.21 -15.10 4.33
C VAL A 334 -17.70 -14.33 3.13
N LEU A 335 -17.84 -14.93 1.96
CA LEU A 335 -17.50 -14.30 0.68
C LEU A 335 -18.81 -14.02 -0.06
N ASN A 336 -19.03 -12.78 -0.43
CA ASN A 336 -20.24 -12.31 -1.09
C ASN A 336 -19.90 -11.53 -2.36
N SER A 337 -20.63 -11.78 -3.44
CA SER A 337 -20.62 -10.95 -4.64
C SER A 337 -21.80 -11.31 -5.55
N ALA A 338 -22.16 -10.39 -6.43
CA ALA A 338 -23.18 -10.61 -7.44
C ALA A 338 -22.73 -11.50 -8.63
N THR A 339 -21.41 -11.73 -8.79
CA THR A 339 -20.82 -12.31 -10.01
C THR A 339 -19.81 -13.44 -9.71
N LEU A 340 -20.14 -14.37 -8.81
CA LEU A 340 -19.26 -15.52 -8.49
C LEU A 340 -19.53 -16.74 -9.36
N SER A 341 -20.75 -16.89 -9.85
CA SER A 341 -21.13 -18.03 -10.70
C SER A 341 -20.56 -17.90 -12.12
N VAL A 342 -20.13 -19.00 -12.67
CA VAL A 342 -19.71 -19.12 -14.07
C VAL A 342 -20.70 -20.05 -14.78
N GLY A 343 -21.48 -19.52 -15.70
CA GLY A 343 -22.56 -20.25 -16.35
C GLY A 343 -23.64 -20.68 -15.33
N ASP A 344 -24.05 -21.94 -15.40
CA ASP A 344 -25.09 -22.51 -14.53
C ASP A 344 -24.54 -23.15 -13.23
N ASP A 345 -23.28 -22.87 -12.88
CA ASP A 345 -22.64 -23.44 -11.69
C ASP A 345 -23.14 -22.77 -10.41
N THR A 346 -24.24 -23.27 -9.85
CA THR A 346 -24.82 -22.78 -8.59
C THR A 346 -24.02 -23.19 -7.35
N GLU A 347 -23.12 -24.16 -7.46
CA GLU A 347 -22.22 -24.58 -6.37
C GLU A 347 -20.92 -23.77 -6.34
N LEU A 348 -20.73 -22.85 -7.26
CA LEU A 348 -19.56 -21.96 -7.35
C LEU A 348 -18.22 -22.73 -7.34
N ARG A 349 -18.17 -23.90 -7.98
CA ARG A 349 -17.00 -24.81 -7.92
C ARG A 349 -15.73 -24.15 -8.40
N TRP A 350 -15.82 -23.42 -9.51
CA TRP A 350 -14.66 -22.70 -10.05
C TRP A 350 -14.15 -21.63 -9.08
N PHE A 351 -15.06 -20.78 -8.57
CA PHE A 351 -14.71 -19.73 -7.61
C PHE A 351 -14.13 -20.30 -6.32
N ARG A 352 -14.81 -21.32 -5.74
CA ARG A 352 -14.35 -22.00 -4.51
C ARG A 352 -12.94 -22.54 -4.65
N ARG A 353 -12.62 -23.19 -5.79
CA ARG A 353 -11.29 -23.69 -6.09
C ARG A 353 -10.24 -22.55 -6.16
N ARG A 354 -10.56 -21.45 -6.86
CA ARG A 354 -9.66 -20.29 -6.97
C ARG A 354 -9.42 -19.58 -5.65
N MET A 355 -10.36 -19.68 -4.74
CA MET A 355 -10.27 -19.11 -3.39
C MET A 355 -9.70 -20.06 -2.34
N GLY A 356 -9.47 -21.33 -2.67
CA GLY A 356 -9.08 -22.35 -1.69
C GLY A 356 -10.19 -22.74 -0.71
N ALA A 357 -11.45 -22.55 -1.10
CA ALA A 357 -12.65 -22.67 -0.31
C ALA A 357 -13.48 -23.91 -0.68
N GLU A 358 -12.85 -24.98 -1.16
CA GLU A 358 -13.53 -26.15 -1.73
C GLU A 358 -14.49 -26.81 -0.72
N GLU A 359 -14.14 -26.79 0.57
CA GLU A 359 -14.96 -27.40 1.63
C GLU A 359 -16.03 -26.45 2.20
N SER A 360 -16.09 -25.19 1.69
CA SER A 360 -17.05 -24.20 2.17
C SER A 360 -18.45 -24.47 1.62
N TYR A 361 -19.47 -24.02 2.35
CA TYR A 361 -20.84 -24.01 1.85
C TYR A 361 -21.01 -22.91 0.79
N ALA A 362 -21.74 -23.21 -0.28
CA ALA A 362 -22.09 -22.26 -1.32
C ALA A 362 -23.60 -22.10 -1.42
N ALA A 363 -24.06 -20.87 -1.67
CA ALA A 363 -25.46 -20.56 -1.94
C ALA A 363 -25.56 -19.51 -3.05
N CYS A 364 -26.42 -19.75 -4.02
CA CYS A 364 -26.80 -18.77 -5.03
C CYS A 364 -28.22 -18.28 -4.75
N ILE A 365 -28.38 -16.98 -4.66
CA ILE A 365 -29.67 -16.32 -4.48
C ILE A 365 -30.04 -15.69 -5.82
N GLU A 366 -31.17 -16.05 -6.37
CA GLU A 366 -31.64 -15.48 -7.63
C GLU A 366 -32.01 -14.00 -7.49
N SER A 367 -31.98 -13.30 -8.62
CA SER A 367 -32.35 -11.89 -8.67
C SER A 367 -33.83 -11.72 -8.30
N PRO A 368 -34.18 -10.75 -7.44
CA PRO A 368 -35.59 -10.42 -7.18
C PRO A 368 -36.29 -9.71 -8.36
N PHE A 369 -35.51 -9.36 -9.41
CA PHE A 369 -36.03 -8.64 -10.57
C PHE A 369 -36.42 -9.61 -11.70
N ASP A 370 -37.64 -9.46 -12.22
CA ASP A 370 -38.09 -10.11 -13.46
C ASP A 370 -37.60 -9.32 -14.68
N PHE A 371 -36.37 -9.63 -15.11
CA PHE A 371 -35.75 -8.92 -16.23
C PHE A 371 -36.53 -9.00 -17.54
N LYS A 372 -37.34 -10.05 -17.76
CA LYS A 372 -38.18 -10.17 -18.95
C LYS A 372 -39.28 -9.11 -18.99
N LYS A 373 -39.75 -8.67 -17.81
CA LYS A 373 -40.80 -7.65 -17.69
C LYS A 373 -40.24 -6.25 -17.41
N GLN A 374 -39.15 -6.17 -16.68
CA GLN A 374 -38.63 -4.91 -16.13
C GLN A 374 -37.50 -4.30 -16.94
N MET A 375 -36.82 -5.08 -17.80
CA MET A 375 -35.74 -4.60 -18.65
C MET A 375 -36.24 -4.29 -20.05
N ARG A 376 -35.85 -3.12 -20.58
CA ARG A 376 -36.02 -2.77 -21.98
C ARG A 376 -34.64 -2.49 -22.57
N LEU A 377 -34.31 -3.18 -23.65
CA LEU A 377 -33.12 -2.91 -24.46
C LEU A 377 -33.54 -1.94 -25.58
N TYR A 378 -32.86 -0.80 -25.67
CA TYR A 378 -33.10 0.19 -26.74
C TYR A 378 -31.98 0.15 -27.76
#